data_34b9dba8bf889a9074cc1b9fa0d7cb68
#
_entry.id   34b9dba8bf889a9074cc1b9fa0d7cb68
#
_cell.length_a   1.000
_cell.length_b   1.000
_cell.length_c   1.000
_cell.angle_alpha   90.00
_cell.angle_beta   90.00
_cell.angle_gamma   90.00
#
_symmetry.space_group_name_H-M   'P 1'
#
loop_
_entity.id
_entity.type
_entity.pdbx_description
1 polymer ?
#
loop_
_entity_poly.entity_id
_entity_poly.type
_entity_poly.pdbx_seq_one_letter_code
_entity_poly.pdbx_strand_id
1 'polypeptide(L)'
;MSQCRRDISICKAVFPRALIALAYFFISFIPSVSVVQAQNSQQAWDAQQILDDKSFVNPPNDISDAVLAPRYLNLTLSDVSANKLWFLHEISDGPVTMDRFSKDFDELGGQFFDYSANRHRNLTIRSNVGIDIISASDGSKTSVQIPSGSRISNATFSPDGSRFAFFVHNSNETHIYLGNPETGDTRKLTNLPVLANLVTNFEWTGDGEEIATVVIPSGRSGKPMPSMVPTGPQVKQTQDGENMLRTYASLMATPHDEELLEWHATGQLVTINVENGDTEKVGNPAMIYSFDFASNGQYSRVELLQKPFSYIVPVNNFGRVEQLWSRSGNLLADLETTEMNHWIRRPKTFRSRSSRQWRRLTKTTNQMDRGRQRSDLSAT
;
A
#
# COMPACT_ATOMS: atom_id res chain seq x y z
N MET A 1 -5.76 21.30 -55.78
CA MET A 1 -5.81 20.24 -56.79
C MET A 1 -6.19 19.00 -56.02
N SER A 2 -7.28 18.33 -56.20
CA SER A 2 -8.40 18.21 -57.12
C SER A 2 -9.49 17.47 -56.39
N GLN A 3 -10.72 18.00 -56.46
CA GLN A 3 -11.96 17.37 -55.96
C GLN A 3 -12.27 16.08 -56.71
N CYS A 4 -12.88 15.12 -56.05
CA CYS A 4 -13.75 14.15 -56.70
C CYS A 4 -14.97 13.89 -55.82
N ARG A 5 -16.07 14.58 -56.15
CA ARG A 5 -17.43 14.24 -55.79
C ARG A 5 -17.88 13.06 -56.66
N ARG A 6 -18.56 12.08 -56.11
CA ARG A 6 -19.40 11.15 -56.87
C ARG A 6 -20.82 11.19 -56.31
N ASP A 7 -21.70 11.69 -57.17
CA ASP A 7 -23.14 11.67 -57.07
C ASP A 7 -23.64 10.20 -57.16
N ILE A 8 -24.54 9.82 -56.29
CA ILE A 8 -25.31 8.58 -56.43
C ILE A 8 -26.73 8.97 -56.83
N SER A 9 -27.07 8.70 -58.09
CA SER A 9 -28.42 8.81 -58.66
C SER A 9 -29.42 7.90 -58.03
N ILE A 10 -30.54 8.44 -57.63
CA ILE A 10 -31.70 7.72 -57.16
C ILE A 10 -32.45 7.12 -58.33
N CYS A 11 -32.45 5.81 -58.49
CA CYS A 11 -33.30 5.07 -59.40
C CYS A 11 -34.73 4.94 -58.80
N LYS A 12 -35.68 5.66 -59.31
CA LYS A 12 -37.11 5.47 -59.01
C LYS A 12 -37.60 4.22 -59.75
N ALA A 13 -37.83 3.13 -59.06
CA ALA A 13 -38.54 1.97 -59.58
C ALA A 13 -40.06 2.20 -59.36
N VAL A 14 -40.80 2.22 -60.47
CA VAL A 14 -42.25 2.27 -60.51
C VAL A 14 -42.79 0.83 -60.33
N PHE A 15 -43.39 0.52 -59.23
CA PHE A 15 -44.10 -0.75 -59.00
C PHE A 15 -45.59 -0.63 -59.41
N PRO A 16 -46.14 -1.58 -60.15
CA PRO A 16 -47.54 -1.53 -60.55
C PRO A 16 -48.47 -1.83 -59.36
N ARG A 17 -49.55 -1.04 -59.33
CA ARG A 17 -50.62 -1.02 -58.29
C ARG A 17 -51.42 -2.33 -58.07
N ALA A 18 -51.09 -3.43 -58.76
CA ALA A 18 -51.87 -4.66 -58.73
C ALA A 18 -51.48 -5.67 -57.62
N LEU A 19 -50.40 -5.47 -56.92
CA LEU A 19 -49.91 -6.41 -55.85
C LEU A 19 -50.24 -6.00 -54.41
N ILE A 20 -50.89 -4.84 -54.24
CA ILE A 20 -51.21 -4.34 -52.89
C ILE A 20 -52.50 -4.99 -52.34
N ALA A 21 -53.44 -5.50 -53.21
CA ALA A 21 -54.66 -6.11 -52.78
C ALA A 21 -54.54 -7.53 -52.22
N LEU A 22 -53.47 -8.28 -52.56
CA LEU A 22 -53.24 -9.62 -52.01
C LEU A 22 -52.51 -9.66 -50.68
N ALA A 23 -51.82 -8.59 -50.33
CA ALA A 23 -51.09 -8.51 -49.04
C ALA A 23 -52.04 -8.22 -47.84
N TYR A 24 -53.22 -7.62 -48.08
CA TYR A 24 -54.15 -7.32 -47.01
C TYR A 24 -55.02 -8.52 -46.56
N PHE A 25 -55.07 -9.62 -47.32
CA PHE A 25 -55.88 -10.79 -46.97
C PHE A 25 -55.14 -11.84 -46.13
N PHE A 26 -53.80 -11.75 -46.07
CA PHE A 26 -52.99 -12.66 -45.26
C PHE A 26 -52.58 -12.10 -43.89
N ILE A 27 -52.88 -10.83 -43.60
CA ILE A 27 -52.53 -10.20 -42.31
C ILE A 27 -53.59 -10.44 -41.24
N SER A 28 -54.79 -10.99 -41.60
CA SER A 28 -55.92 -11.16 -40.67
C SER A 28 -55.90 -12.49 -39.88
N PHE A 29 -54.89 -13.32 -40.02
CA PHE A 29 -54.78 -14.61 -39.31
C PHE A 29 -53.43 -14.81 -38.63
N ILE A 30 -52.88 -13.76 -38.01
CA ILE A 30 -51.82 -13.93 -37.03
C ILE A 30 -52.48 -14.10 -35.68
N PRO A 31 -52.41 -15.26 -35.01
CA PRO A 31 -52.88 -15.37 -33.65
C PRO A 31 -52.10 -14.36 -32.83
N SER A 32 -52.83 -13.53 -32.09
CA SER A 32 -52.23 -12.59 -31.14
C SER A 32 -51.42 -13.40 -30.12
N VAL A 33 -50.15 -13.60 -30.40
CA VAL A 33 -49.22 -14.01 -29.38
C VAL A 33 -49.10 -12.80 -28.45
N SER A 34 -49.83 -12.85 -27.35
CA SER A 34 -49.64 -11.94 -26.21
C SER A 34 -48.20 -12.14 -25.77
N VAL A 35 -47.32 -11.29 -26.28
CA VAL A 35 -46.01 -11.09 -25.64
C VAL A 35 -46.34 -10.58 -24.24
N VAL A 36 -46.38 -11.49 -23.28
CA VAL A 36 -46.29 -11.14 -21.88
C VAL A 36 -44.92 -10.46 -21.77
N GLN A 37 -44.89 -9.15 -21.98
CA GLN A 37 -43.82 -8.34 -21.47
C GLN A 37 -43.86 -8.61 -19.97
N ALA A 38 -42.95 -9.47 -19.52
CA ALA A 38 -42.52 -9.44 -18.14
C ALA A 38 -42.02 -8.02 -17.93
N GLN A 39 -42.92 -7.18 -17.43
CA GLN A 39 -42.52 -5.94 -16.78
C GLN A 39 -41.64 -6.37 -15.62
N ASN A 40 -40.34 -6.50 -15.89
CA ASN A 40 -39.31 -6.35 -14.88
C ASN A 40 -39.40 -4.88 -14.44
N SER A 41 -40.46 -4.55 -13.73
CA SER A 41 -40.43 -3.45 -12.80
C SER A 41 -39.44 -3.92 -11.72
N GLN A 42 -38.14 -3.79 -11.99
CA GLN A 42 -37.22 -3.53 -10.91
C GLN A 42 -37.77 -2.24 -10.28
N GLN A 43 -38.70 -2.45 -9.37
CA GLN A 43 -39.15 -1.42 -8.47
C GLN A 43 -37.85 -0.93 -7.84
N ALA A 44 -37.39 0.27 -8.25
CA ALA A 44 -36.19 0.87 -7.73
C ALA A 44 -36.31 0.76 -6.21
N TRP A 45 -35.38 0.08 -5.60
CA TRP A 45 -35.38 -0.16 -4.15
C TRP A 45 -35.37 1.19 -3.45
N ASP A 46 -36.53 1.61 -2.96
CA ASP A 46 -36.71 2.84 -2.21
C ASP A 46 -36.62 2.50 -0.72
N ALA A 47 -35.47 2.81 -0.14
CA ALA A 47 -35.21 2.60 1.27
C ALA A 47 -36.20 3.34 2.16
N GLN A 48 -36.66 4.50 1.72
CA GLN A 48 -37.66 5.31 2.46
C GLN A 48 -39.01 4.62 2.50
N GLN A 49 -39.50 4.13 1.39
CA GLN A 49 -40.73 3.40 1.32
C GLN A 49 -40.76 2.17 2.21
N ILE A 50 -39.64 1.42 2.26
CA ILE A 50 -39.51 0.26 3.15
C ILE A 50 -39.50 0.68 4.62
N LEU A 51 -38.88 1.77 4.97
CA LEU A 51 -38.89 2.29 6.34
C LEU A 51 -40.29 2.74 6.77
N ASP A 52 -41.02 3.40 5.90
CA ASP A 52 -42.40 3.84 6.14
C ASP A 52 -43.36 2.63 6.28
N ASP A 53 -43.23 1.63 5.40
CA ASP A 53 -44.00 0.39 5.44
C ASP A 53 -43.75 -0.42 6.71
N LYS A 54 -42.58 -0.35 7.28
CA LYS A 54 -42.20 -1.05 8.51
C LYS A 54 -42.55 -0.27 9.77
N SER A 55 -43.18 0.87 9.66
CA SER A 55 -43.57 1.74 10.78
C SER A 55 -42.37 2.20 11.64
N PHE A 56 -41.17 2.33 11.03
CA PHE A 56 -40.02 2.91 11.70
C PHE A 56 -40.20 4.43 11.77
N VAL A 57 -39.86 4.98 12.93
CA VAL A 57 -39.80 6.44 13.09
C VAL A 57 -38.58 6.96 12.36
N ASN A 58 -38.78 7.78 11.33
CA ASN A 58 -37.67 8.45 10.67
C ASN A 58 -37.01 9.45 11.63
N PRO A 59 -35.71 9.35 11.85
CA PRO A 59 -35.02 10.36 12.65
C PRO A 59 -35.04 11.71 11.94
N PRO A 60 -34.87 12.84 12.66
CA PRO A 60 -34.66 14.14 12.04
C PRO A 60 -33.57 14.09 10.95
N ASN A 61 -33.72 14.91 9.89
CA ASN A 61 -32.81 14.89 8.73
C ASN A 61 -31.35 14.98 9.12
N ASP A 62 -30.99 15.85 10.07
CA ASP A 62 -29.60 15.99 10.53
C ASP A 62 -29.02 14.68 11.09
N ILE A 63 -29.86 13.86 11.73
CA ILE A 63 -29.45 12.55 12.25
C ILE A 63 -29.38 11.53 11.11
N SER A 64 -30.36 11.53 10.20
CA SER A 64 -30.35 10.66 9.01
C SER A 64 -29.12 10.91 8.17
N ASP A 65 -28.81 12.17 7.88
CA ASP A 65 -27.66 12.57 7.08
C ASP A 65 -26.35 12.16 7.75
N ALA A 66 -26.22 12.33 9.06
CA ALA A 66 -25.05 11.90 9.81
C ALA A 66 -24.86 10.36 9.82
N VAL A 67 -25.96 9.60 9.89
CA VAL A 67 -25.92 8.13 9.89
C VAL A 67 -25.64 7.57 8.49
N LEU A 68 -26.20 8.19 7.46
CA LEU A 68 -26.07 7.77 6.07
C LEU A 68 -24.79 8.32 5.40
N ALA A 69 -24.12 9.28 6.03
CA ALA A 69 -22.87 9.82 5.51
C ALA A 69 -21.83 8.71 5.29
N PRO A 70 -21.13 8.69 4.15
CA PRO A 70 -20.09 7.73 3.88
C PRO A 70 -18.99 7.78 4.93
N ARG A 71 -18.78 6.70 5.66
CA ARG A 71 -17.81 6.66 6.77
C ARG A 71 -16.36 6.91 6.34
N TYR A 72 -16.02 6.66 5.09
CA TYR A 72 -14.69 6.95 4.55
C TYR A 72 -14.40 8.45 4.38
N LEU A 73 -15.44 9.30 4.49
CA LEU A 73 -15.30 10.76 4.51
C LEU A 73 -15.16 11.32 5.94
N ASN A 74 -15.23 10.47 6.97
CA ASN A 74 -15.06 10.92 8.34
C ASN A 74 -13.65 11.46 8.55
N LEU A 75 -13.58 12.64 9.11
CA LEU A 75 -12.34 13.27 9.50
C LEU A 75 -11.73 12.57 10.71
N THR A 76 -10.45 12.20 10.61
CA THR A 76 -9.68 11.66 11.71
C THR A 76 -8.55 12.62 12.06
N LEU A 77 -8.54 13.11 13.30
CA LEU A 77 -7.52 14.07 13.81
C LEU A 77 -6.49 13.34 14.69
N SER A 78 -5.98 12.19 14.22
CA SER A 78 -5.02 11.37 14.99
C SER A 78 -3.55 11.75 14.75
N ASP A 79 -3.24 12.24 13.55
CA ASP A 79 -1.88 12.55 13.13
C ASP A 79 -1.60 14.05 13.30
N VAL A 80 -1.09 14.39 14.49
CA VAL A 80 -0.79 15.77 14.87
C VAL A 80 0.71 16.04 14.74
N SER A 81 1.06 17.21 14.20
CA SER A 81 2.45 17.67 14.14
C SER A 81 3.07 17.83 15.54
N ALA A 82 4.39 17.66 15.66
CA ALA A 82 5.08 17.75 16.94
C ALA A 82 4.94 19.15 17.58
N ASN A 83 4.88 20.20 16.76
CA ASN A 83 4.63 21.58 17.17
C ASN A 83 3.15 21.87 17.51
N LYS A 84 2.25 20.90 17.29
CA LYS A 84 0.80 20.95 17.55
C LYS A 84 0.03 22.01 16.75
N LEU A 85 0.57 22.45 15.63
CA LEU A 85 -0.06 23.45 14.77
C LEU A 85 -0.94 22.83 13.70
N TRP A 86 -0.69 21.57 13.31
CA TRP A 86 -1.26 20.92 12.13
C TRP A 86 -1.72 19.49 12.40
N PHE A 87 -2.77 19.10 11.69
CA PHE A 87 -3.20 17.70 11.56
C PHE A 87 -3.11 17.27 10.09
N LEU A 88 -2.72 16.04 9.85
CA LEU A 88 -2.83 15.40 8.53
C LEU A 88 -4.11 14.58 8.45
N HIS A 89 -4.83 14.72 7.35
CA HIS A 89 -5.99 13.90 7.03
C HIS A 89 -5.86 13.33 5.61
N GLU A 90 -5.65 12.02 5.51
CA GLU A 90 -5.63 11.32 4.23
C GLU A 90 -7.06 11.11 3.72
N ILE A 91 -7.33 11.54 2.49
CA ILE A 91 -8.65 11.52 1.86
C ILE A 91 -8.84 10.20 1.11
N SER A 92 -9.82 9.40 1.52
CA SER A 92 -10.21 8.17 0.83
C SER A 92 -11.28 8.43 -0.23
N ASP A 93 -11.25 7.64 -1.31
CA ASP A 93 -12.30 7.59 -2.35
C ASP A 93 -13.32 6.46 -2.13
N GLY A 94 -13.29 5.84 -0.95
CA GLY A 94 -14.24 4.80 -0.57
C GLY A 94 -13.75 3.37 -0.91
N PRO A 95 -14.68 2.46 -1.22
CA PRO A 95 -14.34 1.07 -1.52
C PRO A 95 -13.40 0.95 -2.72
N VAL A 96 -12.52 -0.06 -2.68
CA VAL A 96 -11.62 -0.35 -3.80
C VAL A 96 -12.41 -0.67 -5.07
N THR A 97 -12.01 -0.04 -6.18
CA THR A 97 -12.60 -0.33 -7.50
C THR A 97 -12.18 -1.70 -8.01
N MET A 98 -13.01 -2.34 -8.86
CA MET A 98 -12.66 -3.63 -9.47
C MET A 98 -11.38 -3.55 -10.29
N ASP A 99 -11.13 -2.46 -10.97
CA ASP A 99 -9.92 -2.20 -11.74
C ASP A 99 -8.65 -2.32 -10.89
N ARG A 100 -8.63 -1.71 -9.70
CA ARG A 100 -7.50 -1.83 -8.76
C ARG A 100 -7.43 -3.20 -8.10
N PHE A 101 -8.59 -3.79 -7.78
CA PHE A 101 -8.65 -5.07 -7.10
C PHE A 101 -8.19 -6.22 -7.98
N SER A 102 -8.50 -6.18 -9.29
CA SER A 102 -8.16 -7.22 -10.26
C SER A 102 -6.73 -7.11 -10.83
N LYS A 103 -5.96 -6.10 -10.41
CA LYS A 103 -4.57 -5.97 -10.85
C LYS A 103 -3.76 -7.19 -10.44
N ASP A 104 -2.97 -7.72 -11.38
CA ASP A 104 -2.13 -8.90 -11.17
C ASP A 104 -1.12 -8.70 -10.02
N PHE A 105 -0.87 -9.76 -9.28
CA PHE A 105 0.05 -9.77 -8.14
C PHE A 105 0.65 -11.16 -7.93
N ASP A 106 1.81 -11.21 -7.27
CA ASP A 106 2.40 -12.45 -6.78
C ASP A 106 1.92 -12.71 -5.36
N GLU A 107 1.63 -13.99 -5.07
CA GLU A 107 1.13 -14.46 -3.79
C GLU A 107 2.11 -15.48 -3.22
N LEU A 108 2.90 -15.09 -2.22
CA LEU A 108 4.03 -15.84 -1.71
C LEU A 108 4.03 -15.90 -0.18
N GLY A 109 3.76 -17.07 0.37
CA GLY A 109 3.83 -17.28 1.81
C GLY A 109 2.95 -16.33 2.63
N GLY A 110 1.75 -16.02 2.12
CA GLY A 110 0.80 -15.09 2.77
C GLY A 110 1.14 -13.61 2.58
N GLN A 111 2.14 -13.28 1.76
CA GLN A 111 2.42 -11.93 1.29
C GLN A 111 1.91 -11.73 -0.14
N PHE A 112 1.51 -10.53 -0.46
CA PHE A 112 0.89 -10.19 -1.73
C PHE A 112 1.63 -9.00 -2.36
N PHE A 113 2.28 -9.21 -3.50
CA PHE A 113 3.15 -8.23 -4.13
C PHE A 113 2.61 -7.77 -5.48
N ASP A 114 2.31 -6.48 -5.62
CA ASP A 114 2.13 -5.83 -6.92
C ASP A 114 3.51 -5.73 -7.58
N TYR A 115 3.89 -6.78 -8.33
CA TYR A 115 5.21 -6.90 -8.93
C TYR A 115 5.50 -5.82 -9.97
N SER A 116 4.48 -5.29 -10.62
CA SER A 116 4.63 -4.25 -11.61
C SER A 116 5.01 -2.90 -10.99
N ALA A 117 4.62 -2.68 -9.72
CA ALA A 117 4.87 -1.44 -8.99
C ALA A 117 5.85 -1.61 -7.81
N ASN A 118 6.39 -2.82 -7.61
CA ASN A 118 7.35 -3.14 -6.55
C ASN A 118 6.88 -2.70 -5.15
N ARG A 119 5.61 -2.99 -4.85
CA ARG A 119 5.00 -2.66 -3.56
C ARG A 119 4.04 -3.74 -3.09
N HIS A 120 3.80 -3.80 -1.80
CA HIS A 120 2.79 -4.65 -1.23
C HIS A 120 1.41 -4.29 -1.80
N ARG A 121 0.62 -5.30 -2.16
CA ARG A 121 -0.70 -5.12 -2.79
C ARG A 121 -1.64 -4.22 -1.99
N ASN A 122 -1.53 -4.21 -0.65
CA ASN A 122 -2.33 -3.32 0.18
C ASN A 122 -2.12 -1.84 -0.17
N LEU A 123 -0.90 -1.43 -0.52
CA LEU A 123 -0.61 -0.05 -0.95
C LEU A 123 -1.22 0.27 -2.32
N THR A 124 -1.48 -0.74 -3.16
CA THR A 124 -2.21 -0.57 -4.42
C THR A 124 -3.71 -0.43 -4.18
N ILE A 125 -4.30 -1.27 -3.32
CA ILE A 125 -5.76 -1.33 -3.16
C ILE A 125 -6.32 -0.39 -2.10
N ARG A 126 -5.54 -0.02 -1.06
CA ARG A 126 -5.97 0.78 0.10
C ARG A 126 -5.38 2.18 0.17
N SER A 127 -4.63 2.59 -0.85
CA SER A 127 -4.09 3.94 -0.92
C SER A 127 -5.18 4.99 -1.08
N ASN A 128 -4.93 6.19 -0.61
CA ASN A 128 -5.83 7.34 -0.58
C ASN A 128 -5.64 8.25 -1.81
N VAL A 129 -6.54 9.20 -2.02
CA VAL A 129 -6.56 10.07 -3.21
C VAL A 129 -6.07 11.49 -2.95
N GLY A 130 -5.83 11.85 -1.70
CA GLY A 130 -5.36 13.18 -1.34
C GLY A 130 -5.02 13.30 0.13
N ILE A 131 -4.50 14.47 0.51
CA ILE A 131 -4.21 14.86 1.88
C ILE A 131 -4.76 16.26 2.09
N ASP A 132 -5.47 16.47 3.20
CA ASP A 132 -5.76 17.79 3.73
C ASP A 132 -4.89 18.02 4.97
N ILE A 133 -4.34 19.21 5.07
CA ILE A 133 -3.69 19.73 6.27
C ILE A 133 -4.70 20.61 6.97
N ILE A 134 -4.90 20.38 8.27
CA ILE A 134 -5.89 21.09 9.06
C ILE A 134 -5.15 21.89 10.12
N SER A 135 -5.38 23.20 10.14
CA SER A 135 -4.86 24.10 11.17
C SER A 135 -5.50 23.80 12.52
N ALA A 136 -4.67 23.61 13.55
CA ALA A 136 -5.16 23.40 14.92
C ALA A 136 -5.72 24.69 15.56
N SER A 137 -5.44 25.86 14.99
CA SER A 137 -5.86 27.14 15.55
C SER A 137 -7.29 27.54 15.18
N ASP A 138 -7.70 27.26 13.93
CA ASP A 138 -8.97 27.72 13.36
C ASP A 138 -9.72 26.66 12.56
N GLY A 139 -9.15 25.47 12.40
CA GLY A 139 -9.75 24.37 11.63
C GLY A 139 -9.74 24.59 10.12
N SER A 140 -9.03 25.59 9.62
CA SER A 140 -8.89 25.82 8.18
C SER A 140 -8.18 24.64 7.52
N LYS A 141 -8.57 24.34 6.27
CA LYS A 141 -8.03 23.22 5.48
C LYS A 141 -7.21 23.71 4.31
N THR A 142 -6.04 23.15 4.15
CA THR A 142 -5.17 23.32 2.98
C THR A 142 -5.02 21.97 2.28
N SER A 143 -5.48 21.87 1.03
CA SER A 143 -5.33 20.63 0.24
C SER A 143 -3.94 20.54 -0.34
N VAL A 144 -3.32 19.37 -0.18
CA VAL A 144 -1.95 19.10 -0.61
C VAL A 144 -1.90 18.85 -2.12
N GLN A 145 -0.94 19.45 -2.79
CA GLN A 145 -0.69 19.25 -4.21
C GLN A 145 -0.04 17.88 -4.44
N ILE A 146 -0.75 16.98 -5.12
CA ILE A 146 -0.24 15.65 -5.50
C ILE A 146 -0.25 15.49 -7.02
N PRO A 147 0.64 14.65 -7.61
CA PRO A 147 0.63 14.37 -9.05
C PRO A 147 -0.71 13.80 -9.50
N SER A 148 -1.22 14.28 -10.63
CA SER A 148 -2.49 13.83 -11.19
C SER A 148 -2.51 12.32 -11.45
N GLY A 149 -3.57 11.63 -11.05
CA GLY A 149 -3.74 10.20 -11.24
C GLY A 149 -2.91 9.32 -10.30
N SER A 150 -2.11 9.91 -9.41
CA SER A 150 -1.39 9.17 -8.37
C SER A 150 -2.28 8.94 -7.14
N ARG A 151 -1.83 8.03 -6.27
CA ARG A 151 -2.43 7.77 -4.97
C ARG A 151 -1.39 7.95 -3.88
N ILE A 152 -1.81 8.08 -2.64
CA ILE A 152 -0.91 8.35 -1.52
C ILE A 152 -1.13 7.37 -0.36
N SER A 153 -0.13 7.27 0.50
CA SER A 153 -0.23 6.62 1.82
C SER A 153 0.89 7.08 2.75
N ASN A 154 0.77 6.74 4.03
CA ASN A 154 1.79 6.93 5.06
C ASN A 154 2.24 8.39 5.22
N ALA A 155 1.30 9.32 5.21
CA ALA A 155 1.62 10.71 5.49
C ALA A 155 2.05 10.88 6.96
N THR A 156 3.25 11.40 7.18
CA THR A 156 3.82 11.62 8.52
C THR A 156 4.55 12.95 8.61
N PHE A 157 4.44 13.63 9.74
CA PHE A 157 5.21 14.85 10.00
C PHE A 157 6.67 14.55 10.33
N SER A 158 7.53 15.51 10.00
CA SER A 158 8.91 15.56 10.52
C SER A 158 8.91 15.70 12.06
N PRO A 159 10.02 15.31 12.74
CA PRO A 159 10.11 15.36 14.19
C PRO A 159 9.87 16.73 14.81
N ASP A 160 10.14 17.81 14.07
CA ASP A 160 9.89 19.20 14.47
C ASP A 160 8.50 19.72 14.04
N GLY A 161 7.80 18.99 13.15
CA GLY A 161 6.49 19.36 12.62
C GLY A 161 6.52 20.47 11.55
N SER A 162 7.70 20.84 11.05
CA SER A 162 7.86 21.88 10.02
C SER A 162 7.56 21.37 8.61
N ARG A 163 7.62 20.08 8.40
CA ARG A 163 7.41 19.38 7.12
C ARG A 163 6.61 18.12 7.34
N PHE A 164 6.15 17.53 6.25
CA PHE A 164 5.60 16.18 6.24
C PHE A 164 6.10 15.43 5.00
N ALA A 165 6.09 14.11 5.07
CA ALA A 165 6.42 13.24 3.95
C ALA A 165 5.34 12.18 3.77
N PHE A 166 5.20 11.67 2.56
CA PHE A 166 4.22 10.65 2.23
C PHE A 166 4.65 9.86 0.98
N PHE A 167 4.14 8.66 0.85
CA PHE A 167 4.27 7.90 -0.37
C PHE A 167 3.33 8.41 -1.45
N VAL A 168 3.86 8.53 -2.67
CA VAL A 168 3.10 8.73 -3.91
C VAL A 168 3.21 7.47 -4.74
N HIS A 169 2.07 6.84 -5.01
CA HIS A 169 1.93 5.61 -5.77
C HIS A 169 1.46 5.92 -7.18
N ASN A 170 2.37 5.77 -8.14
CA ASN A 170 2.04 5.76 -9.56
C ASN A 170 1.61 4.34 -10.00
N SER A 171 1.31 4.16 -11.28
CA SER A 171 0.89 2.85 -11.82
C SER A 171 1.93 1.74 -11.63
N ASN A 172 3.24 2.09 -11.73
CA ASN A 172 4.36 1.15 -11.77
C ASN A 172 5.49 1.45 -10.78
N GLU A 173 5.36 2.47 -9.96
CA GLU A 173 6.40 2.86 -9.00
C GLU A 173 5.83 3.60 -7.79
N THR A 174 6.62 3.65 -6.73
CA THR A 174 6.33 4.41 -5.51
C THR A 174 7.50 5.35 -5.22
N HIS A 175 7.19 6.59 -4.86
CA HIS A 175 8.17 7.61 -4.48
C HIS A 175 7.76 8.28 -3.17
N ILE A 176 8.74 8.85 -2.46
CA ILE A 176 8.49 9.74 -1.32
C ILE A 176 8.42 11.17 -1.82
N TYR A 177 7.42 11.89 -1.35
CA TYR A 177 7.25 13.33 -1.54
C TYR A 177 7.36 14.03 -0.20
N LEU A 178 7.94 15.22 -0.23
CA LEU A 178 7.97 16.17 0.88
C LEU A 178 6.93 17.25 0.66
N GLY A 179 6.26 17.67 1.74
CA GLY A 179 5.31 18.76 1.72
C GLY A 179 5.57 19.80 2.80
N ASN A 180 5.13 21.01 2.52
CA ASN A 180 5.08 22.12 3.48
C ASN A 180 3.65 22.22 4.04
N PRO A 181 3.46 22.10 5.37
CA PRO A 181 2.12 22.15 5.96
C PRO A 181 1.43 23.52 5.86
N GLU A 182 2.18 24.60 5.71
CA GLU A 182 1.60 25.96 5.60
C GLU A 182 1.00 26.22 4.23
N THR A 183 1.67 25.74 3.16
CA THR A 183 1.28 26.06 1.78
C THR A 183 0.57 24.90 1.07
N GLY A 184 0.77 23.67 1.51
CA GLY A 184 0.32 22.46 0.82
C GLY A 184 1.16 22.10 -0.40
N ASP A 185 2.23 22.84 -0.69
CA ASP A 185 3.13 22.56 -1.79
C ASP A 185 3.94 21.30 -1.52
N THR A 186 4.21 20.55 -2.58
CA THR A 186 4.99 19.31 -2.47
C THR A 186 6.07 19.20 -3.52
N ARG A 187 7.11 18.45 -3.21
CA ARG A 187 8.15 18.07 -4.17
C ARG A 187 8.52 16.60 -4.02
N LYS A 188 8.88 15.99 -5.13
CA LYS A 188 9.44 14.62 -5.14
C LYS A 188 10.79 14.64 -4.43
N LEU A 189 10.98 13.73 -3.46
CA LEU A 189 12.23 13.59 -2.73
C LEU A 189 13.12 12.49 -3.32
N THR A 190 12.55 11.32 -3.62
CA THR A 190 13.32 10.14 -4.06
C THR A 190 13.63 10.19 -5.56
N ASN A 191 14.90 10.00 -5.91
CA ASN A 191 15.33 9.80 -7.30
C ASN A 191 15.15 8.35 -7.75
N LEU A 192 15.33 7.38 -6.83
CA LEU A 192 15.10 5.95 -7.08
C LEU A 192 13.72 5.54 -6.58
N PRO A 193 13.03 4.61 -7.28
CA PRO A 193 11.76 4.07 -6.80
C PRO A 193 11.94 3.32 -5.48
N VAL A 194 10.99 3.49 -4.58
CA VAL A 194 10.92 2.76 -3.31
C VAL A 194 10.54 1.30 -3.56
N LEU A 195 11.18 0.36 -2.88
CA LEU A 195 10.77 -1.03 -2.78
C LEU A 195 9.84 -1.20 -1.57
N ALA A 196 8.55 -0.93 -1.77
CA ALA A 196 7.57 -0.97 -0.69
C ALA A 196 6.89 -2.34 -0.55
N ASN A 197 7.65 -3.43 -0.60
CA ASN A 197 7.18 -4.81 -0.54
C ASN A 197 6.98 -5.31 0.90
N LEU A 198 8.05 -5.70 1.59
CA LEU A 198 8.01 -6.11 2.99
C LEU A 198 8.02 -4.90 3.92
N VAL A 199 8.88 -3.93 3.64
CA VAL A 199 8.90 -2.64 4.32
C VAL A 199 7.95 -1.69 3.58
N THR A 200 6.85 -1.35 4.21
CA THR A 200 5.79 -0.52 3.62
C THR A 200 5.72 0.89 4.21
N ASN A 201 6.79 1.32 4.89
CA ASN A 201 6.94 2.62 5.52
C ASN A 201 8.32 3.23 5.22
N PHE A 202 8.49 4.45 5.61
CA PHE A 202 9.77 5.16 5.71
C PHE A 202 9.89 5.74 7.12
N GLU A 203 11.09 6.16 7.49
CA GLU A 203 11.35 6.75 8.80
C GLU A 203 12.12 8.07 8.68
N TRP A 204 11.72 9.05 9.47
CA TRP A 204 12.48 10.26 9.67
C TRP A 204 13.63 10.01 10.65
N THR A 205 14.81 10.56 10.38
CA THR A 205 15.83 10.68 11.41
C THR A 205 15.37 11.61 12.53
N GLY A 206 15.95 11.45 13.73
CA GLY A 206 15.47 12.18 14.90
C GLY A 206 15.65 13.69 14.84
N ASP A 207 16.58 14.18 14.02
CA ASP A 207 16.84 15.60 13.71
C ASP A 207 15.92 16.13 12.60
N GLY A 208 15.27 15.24 11.82
CA GLY A 208 14.40 15.60 10.70
C GLY A 208 15.15 16.01 9.43
N GLU A 209 16.48 15.82 9.38
CA GLU A 209 17.31 16.19 8.23
C GLU A 209 17.30 15.13 7.13
N GLU A 210 16.93 13.89 7.46
CA GLU A 210 16.91 12.78 6.52
C GLU A 210 15.70 11.89 6.68
N ILE A 211 15.40 11.16 5.60
CA ILE A 211 14.42 10.08 5.56
C ILE A 211 15.12 8.79 5.17
N ALA A 212 14.90 7.74 5.97
CA ALA A 212 15.35 6.39 5.68
C ALA A 212 14.24 5.59 5.01
N THR A 213 14.59 4.82 3.98
CA THR A 213 13.68 3.93 3.25
C THR A 213 14.41 2.82 2.53
N VAL A 214 13.67 1.84 2.02
CA VAL A 214 14.21 0.78 1.17
C VAL A 214 13.90 1.10 -0.28
N VAL A 215 14.92 1.13 -1.13
CA VAL A 215 14.77 1.38 -2.57
C VAL A 215 15.10 0.13 -3.39
N ILE A 216 14.70 0.14 -4.63
CA ILE A 216 15.07 -0.91 -5.58
C ILE A 216 16.58 -0.84 -5.82
N PRO A 217 17.34 -1.93 -5.60
CA PRO A 217 18.79 -1.94 -5.79
C PRO A 217 19.16 -1.61 -7.23
N SER A 218 20.20 -0.81 -7.41
CA SER A 218 20.77 -0.57 -8.74
C SER A 218 21.34 -1.89 -9.29
N GLY A 219 20.95 -2.26 -10.51
CA GLY A 219 21.36 -3.53 -11.12
C GLY A 219 20.54 -4.75 -10.71
N ARG A 220 19.38 -4.55 -10.03
CA ARG A 220 18.43 -5.64 -9.78
C ARG A 220 18.05 -6.32 -11.09
N SER A 221 18.13 -7.67 -11.12
CA SER A 221 17.70 -8.47 -12.26
C SER A 221 16.20 -8.32 -12.54
N GLY A 222 15.78 -8.63 -13.76
CA GLY A 222 14.35 -8.77 -14.07
C GLY A 222 13.69 -9.81 -13.17
N LYS A 223 12.35 -9.75 -13.10
CA LYS A 223 11.55 -10.74 -12.35
C LYS A 223 11.93 -12.14 -12.78
N PRO A 224 12.24 -13.07 -11.86
CA PRO A 224 12.48 -14.47 -12.20
C PRO A 224 11.32 -15.08 -12.99
N MET A 225 11.63 -15.83 -14.02
CA MET A 225 10.63 -16.52 -14.84
C MET A 225 10.60 -17.99 -14.45
N PRO A 226 9.43 -18.62 -14.40
CA PRO A 226 9.32 -20.04 -14.09
C PRO A 226 10.04 -20.88 -15.15
N SER A 227 10.61 -22.01 -14.72
CA SER A 227 11.20 -22.99 -15.66
C SER A 227 10.12 -23.47 -16.65
N MET A 228 10.47 -23.52 -17.93
CA MET A 228 9.61 -24.09 -18.96
C MET A 228 9.43 -25.63 -18.80
N VAL A 229 10.31 -26.27 -18.04
CA VAL A 229 10.24 -27.68 -17.75
C VAL A 229 9.54 -27.89 -16.41
N PRO A 230 8.40 -28.59 -16.35
CA PRO A 230 7.74 -28.91 -15.11
C PRO A 230 8.66 -29.70 -14.17
N THR A 231 8.73 -29.31 -12.91
CA THR A 231 9.56 -29.94 -11.87
C THR A 231 8.97 -31.28 -11.37
N GLY A 232 7.88 -31.75 -11.94
CA GLY A 232 7.15 -32.94 -11.51
C GLY A 232 6.20 -32.70 -10.36
N PRO A 233 5.46 -33.70 -9.90
CA PRO A 233 4.50 -33.57 -8.82
C PRO A 233 5.23 -33.35 -7.51
N GLN A 234 4.76 -32.36 -6.73
CA GLN A 234 5.24 -32.14 -5.38
C GLN A 234 4.55 -33.09 -4.41
N VAL A 235 5.33 -33.88 -3.69
CA VAL A 235 4.82 -34.82 -2.69
C VAL A 235 5.05 -34.25 -1.30
N LYS A 236 3.98 -33.96 -0.56
CA LYS A 236 4.02 -33.63 0.87
C LYS A 236 3.76 -34.91 1.65
N GLN A 237 4.74 -35.36 2.42
CA GLN A 237 4.58 -36.49 3.33
C GLN A 237 4.34 -35.99 4.74
N THR A 238 3.31 -36.52 5.40
CA THR A 238 3.10 -36.35 6.82
C THR A 238 4.06 -37.26 7.57
N GLN A 239 4.83 -36.72 8.49
CA GLN A 239 5.71 -37.51 9.36
C GLN A 239 5.01 -37.82 10.68
N ASP A 240 5.44 -38.91 11.36
CA ASP A 240 4.96 -39.21 12.69
C ASP A 240 5.40 -38.10 13.67
N GLY A 241 4.48 -37.64 14.51
CA GLY A 241 4.71 -36.58 15.47
C GLY A 241 3.55 -35.59 15.59
N GLU A 242 3.79 -34.49 16.28
CA GLU A 242 2.81 -33.38 16.33
C GLU A 242 2.74 -32.66 14.97
N ASN A 243 1.63 -32.81 14.28
CA ASN A 243 1.37 -32.16 13.01
C ASN A 243 0.65 -30.82 13.23
N MET A 244 0.96 -29.82 12.39
CA MET A 244 0.20 -28.57 12.40
C MET A 244 -1.24 -28.83 11.98
N LEU A 245 -2.17 -28.43 12.85
CA LEU A 245 -3.61 -28.50 12.59
C LEU A 245 -4.11 -27.32 11.77
N ARG A 246 -3.30 -26.25 11.64
CA ARG A 246 -3.72 -25.03 10.97
C ARG A 246 -3.33 -25.03 9.49
N THR A 247 -4.31 -24.84 8.64
CA THR A 247 -4.12 -24.62 7.22
C THR A 247 -3.94 -23.13 6.94
N TYR A 248 -2.92 -22.79 6.15
CA TYR A 248 -2.70 -21.44 5.67
C TYR A 248 -3.02 -21.39 4.18
N ALA A 249 -3.62 -20.29 3.76
CA ALA A 249 -3.72 -19.98 2.35
C ALA A 249 -2.39 -19.43 1.83
N SER A 250 -2.17 -19.55 0.52
CA SER A 250 -1.11 -18.82 -0.20
C SER A 250 0.31 -19.12 0.24
N LEU A 251 0.56 -20.36 0.71
CA LEU A 251 1.91 -20.80 1.00
C LEU A 251 2.72 -20.93 -0.29
N MET A 252 4.04 -20.82 -0.18
CA MET A 252 4.94 -21.17 -1.29
C MET A 252 4.81 -22.63 -1.64
N ALA A 253 4.99 -22.98 -2.89
CA ALA A 253 4.81 -24.34 -3.39
C ALA A 253 6.02 -24.87 -4.15
N THR A 254 6.84 -24.00 -4.75
CA THR A 254 7.91 -24.37 -5.67
C THR A 254 9.22 -23.65 -5.34
N PRO A 255 10.38 -24.17 -5.77
CA PRO A 255 11.65 -23.45 -5.68
C PRO A 255 11.62 -22.09 -6.40
N HIS A 256 10.82 -21.97 -7.45
CA HIS A 256 10.61 -20.70 -8.14
C HIS A 256 9.96 -19.64 -7.23
N ASP A 257 9.05 -20.05 -6.34
CA ASP A 257 8.43 -19.14 -5.37
C ASP A 257 9.47 -18.61 -4.37
N GLU A 258 10.52 -19.41 -4.04
CA GLU A 258 11.63 -18.94 -3.22
C GLU A 258 12.46 -17.87 -3.94
N GLU A 259 12.75 -18.08 -5.22
CA GLU A 259 13.45 -17.09 -6.06
C GLU A 259 12.64 -15.80 -6.20
N LEU A 260 11.32 -15.91 -6.38
CA LEU A 260 10.41 -14.77 -6.42
C LEU A 260 10.38 -14.02 -5.09
N LEU A 261 10.29 -14.75 -3.97
CA LEU A 261 10.28 -14.12 -2.65
C LEU A 261 11.59 -13.39 -2.38
N GLU A 262 12.72 -14.00 -2.68
CA GLU A 262 14.04 -13.36 -2.55
C GLU A 262 14.12 -12.10 -3.41
N TRP A 263 13.65 -12.18 -4.66
CA TRP A 263 13.60 -11.05 -5.57
C TRP A 263 12.72 -9.92 -5.04
N HIS A 264 11.56 -10.22 -4.45
CA HIS A 264 10.67 -9.23 -3.84
C HIS A 264 11.20 -8.62 -2.54
N ALA A 265 11.90 -9.43 -1.73
CA ALA A 265 12.36 -9.04 -0.42
C ALA A 265 13.68 -8.27 -0.45
N THR A 266 14.53 -8.49 -1.48
CA THR A 266 15.86 -7.87 -1.56
C THR A 266 15.77 -6.42 -1.97
N GLY A 267 16.10 -5.53 -1.04
CA GLY A 267 16.11 -4.08 -1.20
C GLY A 267 17.41 -3.45 -0.72
N GLN A 268 17.62 -2.20 -1.07
CA GLN A 268 18.74 -1.37 -0.61
C GLN A 268 18.23 -0.36 0.40
N LEU A 269 18.69 -0.48 1.65
CA LEU A 269 18.45 0.57 2.65
C LEU A 269 19.22 1.83 2.27
N VAL A 270 18.55 2.97 2.33
CA VAL A 270 19.14 4.28 2.03
C VAL A 270 18.66 5.32 3.03
N THR A 271 19.47 6.35 3.24
CA THR A 271 19.03 7.62 3.81
C THR A 271 19.05 8.69 2.72
N ILE A 272 18.10 9.62 2.79
CA ILE A 272 17.90 10.66 1.80
C ILE A 272 17.83 11.99 2.51
N ASN A 273 18.74 12.89 2.18
CA ASN A 273 18.73 14.24 2.72
C ASN A 273 17.50 15.01 2.23
N VAL A 274 16.75 15.59 3.14
CA VAL A 274 15.48 16.25 2.82
C VAL A 274 15.64 17.57 2.11
N GLU A 275 16.81 18.23 2.17
CA GLU A 275 17.02 19.52 1.50
C GLU A 275 17.34 19.33 0.01
N ASN A 276 18.34 18.51 -0.28
CA ASN A 276 18.89 18.35 -1.63
C ASN A 276 18.50 17.05 -2.33
N GLY A 277 17.95 16.05 -1.60
CA GLY A 277 17.57 14.75 -2.15
C GLY A 277 18.77 13.80 -2.36
N ASP A 278 19.94 14.14 -1.83
CA ASP A 278 21.11 13.27 -1.89
C ASP A 278 20.82 11.96 -1.15
N THR A 279 21.20 10.86 -1.78
CA THR A 279 20.90 9.52 -1.30
C THR A 279 22.17 8.80 -0.92
N GLU A 280 22.29 8.38 0.33
CA GLU A 280 23.36 7.55 0.84
C GLU A 280 22.89 6.10 1.04
N LYS A 281 23.72 5.15 0.59
CA LYS A 281 23.43 3.72 0.79
C LYS A 281 23.87 3.30 2.18
N VAL A 282 23.02 2.54 2.86
CA VAL A 282 23.30 1.91 4.14
C VAL A 282 23.48 0.42 3.90
N GLY A 283 24.74 -0.05 3.94
CA GLY A 283 25.09 -1.44 3.70
C GLY A 283 24.86 -1.93 2.26
N ASN A 284 24.83 -3.24 2.11
CA ASN A 284 24.57 -3.92 0.86
C ASN A 284 23.07 -4.27 0.72
N PRO A 285 22.56 -4.51 -0.51
CA PRO A 285 21.24 -5.03 -0.69
C PRO A 285 21.02 -6.32 0.10
N ALA A 286 19.90 -6.40 0.81
CA ALA A 286 19.55 -7.54 1.66
C ALA A 286 18.03 -7.75 1.70
N MET A 287 17.59 -8.90 2.19
CA MET A 287 16.16 -9.19 2.40
C MET A 287 15.66 -8.50 3.67
N ILE A 288 15.40 -7.21 3.57
CA ILE A 288 15.00 -6.35 4.71
C ILE A 288 13.54 -6.60 5.04
N TYR A 289 13.29 -7.06 6.26
CA TYR A 289 11.95 -7.27 6.80
C TYR A 289 11.42 -6.05 7.55
N SER A 290 12.26 -5.42 8.36
CA SER A 290 11.98 -4.16 9.04
C SER A 290 13.29 -3.43 9.36
N PHE A 291 13.20 -2.13 9.61
CA PHE A 291 14.32 -1.35 10.12
C PHE A 291 13.81 -0.23 11.03
N ASP A 292 14.68 0.29 11.87
CA ASP A 292 14.55 1.58 12.55
C ASP A 292 15.91 2.27 12.72
N PHE A 293 15.89 3.58 12.82
CA PHE A 293 17.08 4.40 13.01
C PHE A 293 17.14 4.94 14.44
N ALA A 294 18.36 4.97 14.98
CA ALA A 294 18.62 5.71 16.21
C ALA A 294 18.35 7.20 15.99
N SER A 295 17.90 7.91 17.04
CA SER A 295 17.54 9.33 16.96
C SER A 295 18.69 10.23 16.47
N ASN A 296 19.93 9.80 16.63
CA ASN A 296 21.13 10.52 16.17
C ASN A 296 21.57 10.16 14.75
N GLY A 297 20.82 9.28 14.04
CA GLY A 297 21.12 8.84 12.69
C GLY A 297 22.40 7.99 12.53
N GLN A 298 23.14 7.69 13.62
CA GLN A 298 24.45 7.01 13.52
C GLN A 298 24.35 5.49 13.46
N TYR A 299 23.24 4.93 13.86
CA TYR A 299 23.00 3.50 13.93
C TYR A 299 21.62 3.16 13.39
N SER A 300 21.52 2.00 12.77
CA SER A 300 20.23 1.41 12.40
C SER A 300 20.13 -0.01 12.95
N ARG A 301 18.93 -0.37 13.34
CA ARG A 301 18.55 -1.73 13.66
C ARG A 301 17.80 -2.27 12.45
N VAL A 302 18.31 -3.37 11.88
CA VAL A 302 17.75 -3.95 10.67
C VAL A 302 17.42 -5.41 10.92
N GLU A 303 16.19 -5.78 10.66
CA GLU A 303 15.72 -7.16 10.73
C GLU A 303 15.75 -7.75 9.32
N LEU A 304 16.51 -8.81 9.14
CA LEU A 304 16.69 -9.49 7.86
C LEU A 304 15.99 -10.84 7.84
N LEU A 305 15.28 -11.11 6.77
CA LEU A 305 14.70 -12.42 6.50
C LEU A 305 15.81 -13.42 6.18
N GLN A 306 15.74 -14.62 6.77
CA GLN A 306 16.76 -15.66 6.61
C GLN A 306 16.24 -16.87 5.83
N LYS A 307 17.13 -17.49 5.06
CA LYS A 307 16.93 -18.84 4.52
C LYS A 307 17.33 -19.91 5.56
N PRO A 308 16.78 -21.15 5.47
CA PRO A 308 15.88 -21.65 4.42
C PRO A 308 14.47 -21.10 4.56
N PHE A 309 13.74 -20.99 3.44
CA PHE A 309 12.31 -20.67 3.46
C PHE A 309 11.47 -21.92 3.71
N SER A 310 10.16 -21.76 3.89
CA SER A 310 9.25 -22.84 4.23
C SER A 310 8.05 -22.91 3.30
N TYR A 311 7.64 -24.13 2.97
CA TYR A 311 6.42 -24.41 2.21
C TYR A 311 5.20 -24.70 3.10
N ILE A 312 5.37 -24.66 4.43
CA ILE A 312 4.32 -25.05 5.37
C ILE A 312 3.90 -23.98 6.36
N VAL A 313 4.65 -22.87 6.42
CA VAL A 313 4.30 -21.69 7.23
C VAL A 313 4.43 -20.41 6.40
N PRO A 314 3.68 -19.34 6.73
CA PRO A 314 3.78 -18.06 6.05
C PRO A 314 5.09 -17.33 6.37
N VAL A 315 5.45 -16.36 5.53
CA VAL A 315 6.68 -15.52 5.65
C VAL A 315 6.83 -14.90 7.04
N ASN A 316 5.73 -14.52 7.68
CA ASN A 316 5.76 -13.94 9.03
C ASN A 316 6.32 -14.91 10.11
N ASN A 317 6.41 -16.20 9.80
CA ASN A 317 6.96 -17.24 10.69
C ASN A 317 8.38 -17.68 10.26
N PHE A 318 8.94 -17.08 9.23
CA PHE A 318 10.29 -17.43 8.77
C PHE A 318 11.37 -16.96 9.76
N GLY A 319 12.53 -17.58 9.67
CA GLY A 319 13.71 -17.17 10.42
C GLY A 319 14.14 -15.75 10.09
N ARG A 320 14.57 -15.00 11.09
CA ARG A 320 15.05 -13.63 10.96
C ARG A 320 16.23 -13.38 11.88
N VAL A 321 17.11 -12.47 11.46
CA VAL A 321 18.16 -11.94 12.31
C VAL A 321 17.98 -10.43 12.46
N GLU A 322 18.01 -9.95 13.68
CA GLU A 322 18.02 -8.53 14.02
C GLU A 322 19.48 -8.10 14.22
N GLN A 323 19.91 -7.11 13.47
CA GLN A 323 21.28 -6.62 13.44
C GLN A 323 21.37 -5.15 13.78
N LEU A 324 22.44 -4.77 14.46
CA LEU A 324 22.83 -3.39 14.63
C LEU A 324 23.86 -3.04 13.55
N TRP A 325 23.55 -2.03 12.76
CA TRP A 325 24.43 -1.50 11.72
C TRP A 325 24.91 -0.09 12.07
N SER A 326 26.12 0.24 11.64
CA SER A 326 26.60 1.62 11.64
C SER A 326 25.88 2.46 10.59
N ARG A 327 26.10 3.77 10.59
CA ARG A 327 25.60 4.69 9.56
C ARG A 327 25.92 4.24 8.14
N SER A 328 27.12 3.71 7.91
CA SER A 328 27.57 3.18 6.61
C SER A 328 27.05 1.76 6.31
N GLY A 329 26.28 1.15 7.22
CA GLY A 329 25.73 -0.19 7.05
C GLY A 329 26.71 -1.33 7.37
N ASN A 330 27.81 -1.04 8.10
CA ASN A 330 28.66 -2.11 8.61
C ASN A 330 27.97 -2.79 9.80
N LEU A 331 27.97 -4.13 9.79
CA LEU A 331 27.48 -4.93 10.91
C LEU A 331 28.33 -4.67 12.15
N LEU A 332 27.69 -4.26 13.25
CA LEU A 332 28.31 -4.05 14.54
C LEU A 332 28.03 -5.21 15.51
N ALA A 333 26.80 -5.71 15.49
CA ALA A 333 26.37 -6.83 16.33
C ALA A 333 25.13 -7.50 15.77
N ASP A 334 24.99 -8.81 16.00
CA ASP A 334 23.70 -9.52 15.93
C ASP A 334 23.01 -9.33 17.28
N LEU A 335 21.78 -8.81 17.26
CA LEU A 335 21.02 -8.50 18.48
C LEU A 335 20.13 -9.66 18.88
N GLU A 336 19.41 -10.23 17.92
CA GLU A 336 18.48 -11.34 18.14
C GLU A 336 18.39 -12.19 16.87
N THR A 337 18.34 -13.52 17.07
CA THR A 337 18.00 -14.45 15.98
C THR A 337 16.68 -15.12 16.33
N THR A 338 15.70 -14.93 15.47
CA THR A 338 14.40 -15.61 15.56
C THR A 338 14.44 -16.82 14.64
N GLU A 339 14.37 -18.01 15.21
CA GLU A 339 14.29 -19.23 14.40
C GLU A 339 12.93 -19.34 13.71
N MET A 340 12.88 -20.11 12.62
CA MET A 340 11.64 -20.43 11.92
C MET A 340 10.64 -21.08 12.87
N ASN A 341 9.46 -20.50 12.96
CA ASN A 341 8.42 -20.99 13.86
C ASN A 341 7.42 -21.87 13.11
N HIS A 342 7.61 -23.18 13.18
CA HIS A 342 6.67 -24.18 12.68
C HIS A 342 5.44 -24.38 13.59
N TRP A 343 5.48 -23.87 14.82
CA TRP A 343 4.46 -24.06 15.85
C TRP A 343 3.75 -22.75 16.14
N ILE A 344 2.44 -22.71 15.95
CA ILE A 344 1.65 -21.57 16.40
C ILE A 344 1.37 -21.77 17.89
N ARG A 345 2.29 -21.37 18.75
CA ARG A 345 1.91 -20.94 20.09
C ARG A 345 1.10 -19.64 19.92
N ARG A 346 0.00 -19.51 20.69
CA ARG A 346 -0.76 -18.26 20.77
C ARG A 346 0.23 -17.09 20.81
N PRO A 347 0.05 -16.03 20.03
CA PRO A 347 0.98 -14.93 20.02
C PRO A 347 1.15 -14.47 21.47
N LYS A 348 2.35 -14.58 22.02
CA LYS A 348 2.74 -13.70 23.11
C LYS A 348 2.52 -12.34 22.49
N THR A 349 1.62 -11.55 23.06
CA THR A 349 1.30 -10.20 22.61
C THR A 349 2.60 -9.55 22.20
N PHE A 350 2.78 -9.36 20.90
CA PHE A 350 3.94 -8.68 20.32
C PHE A 350 3.86 -7.24 20.83
N ARG A 351 4.51 -6.99 21.96
CA ARG A 351 4.83 -5.63 22.33
C ARG A 351 5.92 -5.25 21.35
N SER A 352 5.53 -4.54 20.28
CA SER A 352 6.49 -3.76 19.54
C SER A 352 7.30 -3.00 20.59
N ARG A 353 8.58 -3.28 20.70
CA ARG A 353 9.48 -2.44 21.48
C ARG A 353 9.49 -1.12 20.69
N SER A 354 8.54 -0.27 21.05
CA SER A 354 8.32 1.00 20.40
C SER A 354 9.62 1.82 20.42
N SER A 355 9.79 2.70 19.46
CA SER A 355 10.81 3.77 19.40
C SER A 355 11.07 4.50 20.73
N ARG A 356 10.16 4.38 21.71
CA ARG A 356 10.32 4.84 23.10
C ARG A 356 11.38 4.07 23.90
N GLN A 357 11.68 2.82 23.58
CA GLN A 357 12.66 2.01 24.30
C GLN A 357 14.08 2.37 23.83
N TRP A 358 14.26 2.66 22.54
CA TRP A 358 15.49 3.24 21.99
C TRP A 358 15.81 4.60 22.60
N ARG A 359 14.82 5.48 22.75
CA ARG A 359 15.00 6.79 23.40
C ARG A 359 15.47 6.69 24.85
N ARG A 360 15.20 5.59 25.55
CA ARG A 360 15.74 5.35 26.92
C ARG A 360 17.19 4.89 26.88
N LEU A 361 17.56 4.00 25.97
CA LEU A 361 18.94 3.49 25.87
C LEU A 361 19.90 4.60 25.43
N THR A 362 19.53 5.40 24.44
CA THR A 362 20.37 6.54 23.99
C THR A 362 20.51 7.64 25.05
N LYS A 363 19.51 7.87 25.90
CA LYS A 363 19.65 8.77 27.06
C LYS A 363 20.64 8.25 28.09
N THR A 364 20.68 6.95 28.33
CA THR A 364 21.61 6.33 29.28
C THR A 364 23.05 6.36 28.74
N THR A 365 23.27 6.14 27.42
CA THR A 365 24.60 6.23 26.81
C THR A 365 25.13 7.66 26.81
N ASN A 366 24.31 8.65 26.50
CA ASN A 366 24.71 10.07 26.57
C ASN A 366 24.97 10.55 28.00
N GLN A 367 24.37 9.92 29.02
CA GLN A 367 24.69 10.21 30.42
C GLN A 367 26.01 9.58 30.85
N MET A 368 26.38 8.42 30.34
CA MET A 368 27.68 7.79 30.59
C MET A 368 28.83 8.57 29.92
N ASP A 369 28.65 9.04 28.68
CA ASP A 369 29.66 9.86 27.99
C ASP A 369 29.89 11.23 28.67
N ARG A 370 28.81 11.87 29.16
CA ARG A 370 28.94 13.12 29.94
C ARG A 370 29.59 12.88 31.32
N GLY A 371 29.45 11.71 31.89
CA GLY A 371 30.13 11.29 33.13
C GLY A 371 31.63 11.10 32.92
N ARG A 372 32.06 10.53 31.79
CA ARG A 372 33.43 10.34 31.43
C ARG A 372 34.18 11.65 31.14
N GLN A 373 33.58 12.57 30.39
CA GLN A 373 34.16 13.90 30.12
C GLN A 373 34.30 14.78 31.37
N ARG A 374 33.47 14.58 32.42
CA ARG A 374 33.63 15.28 33.70
C ARG A 374 34.73 14.72 34.60
N SER A 375 35.02 13.42 34.50
CA SER A 375 36.11 12.82 35.25
C SER A 375 37.51 13.20 34.71
N ASP A 376 37.62 13.46 33.40
CA ASP A 376 38.86 13.85 32.77
C ASP A 376 39.21 15.34 32.93
N LEU A 377 38.20 16.19 33.29
CA LEU A 377 38.40 17.62 33.60
C LEU A 377 38.70 17.92 35.08
N SER A 378 38.62 16.93 35.96
CA SER A 378 38.95 17.07 37.39
C SER A 378 40.32 16.48 37.78
N ALA A 379 41.13 16.02 36.79
CA ALA A 379 42.41 15.40 36.98
C ALA A 379 43.59 16.23 36.37
N THR A 380 43.32 17.55 36.09
CA THR A 380 44.36 18.50 35.71
C THR A 380 44.45 19.68 36.68
#